data_757d6e2bf71abf5a1839e64f4644eca5
#
_entry.id   757d6e2bf71abf5a1839e64f4644eca5
#
_cell.length_a   1.000
_cell.length_b   1.000
_cell.length_c   1.000
_cell.angle_alpha   90.00
_cell.angle_beta   90.00
_cell.angle_gamma   90.00
#
_symmetry.space_group_name_H-M   'P 1'
#
loop_
_entity.id
_entity.type
_entity.pdbx_description
1 polymer ?
#
loop_
_entity_poly.entity_id
_entity_poly.type
_entity_poly.pdbx_seq_one_letter_code
_entity_poly.pdbx_strand_id
1 'polypeptide(L)'
;VREGGWAKHFFYRMEDDANFIAFWELHEVPGTGSIETNLSKAAGVPDPTNHIAFQVKDMDELLQRKDQWLAAGLDVAEIDHNWCHSIYTRDPADNVVEFCVTTGAFDNADRERALAALHTDDLEFSPPPADISFHRA
;
A
#
# COMPACT_ATOMS: atom_id res chain seq x y z
N VAL A 1 -22.60 18.96 2.11
CA VAL A 1 -23.65 18.15 1.48
C VAL A 1 -24.99 18.76 1.90
N ARG A 2 -25.91 18.99 0.96
CA ARG A 2 -27.11 19.82 1.20
C ARG A 2 -28.38 19.03 1.54
N GLU A 3 -28.35 17.71 1.58
CA GLU A 3 -29.59 16.89 1.64
C GLU A 3 -29.52 15.82 2.74
N GLY A 4 -29.42 16.26 4.00
CA GLY A 4 -29.66 15.39 5.14
C GLY A 4 -28.48 14.61 5.68
N GLY A 5 -27.29 14.73 5.11
CA GLY A 5 -26.06 14.13 5.61
C GLY A 5 -24.95 15.14 5.86
N TRP A 6 -23.85 14.69 6.44
CA TRP A 6 -22.64 15.50 6.59
C TRP A 6 -21.40 14.69 6.24
N ALA A 7 -20.32 15.37 5.92
CA ALA A 7 -19.05 14.73 5.60
C ALA A 7 -17.89 15.53 6.18
N LYS A 8 -16.84 14.82 6.61
CA LYS A 8 -15.54 15.42 6.91
C LYS A 8 -14.54 15.03 5.83
N HIS A 9 -13.67 15.95 5.49
CA HIS A 9 -12.58 15.73 4.55
C HIS A 9 -11.26 15.85 5.29
N PHE A 10 -10.46 14.77 5.28
CA PHE A 10 -9.18 14.69 5.94
C PHE A 10 -8.08 14.69 4.89
N PHE A 11 -7.02 15.44 5.16
CA PHE A 11 -5.81 15.46 4.35
C PHE A 11 -4.65 15.03 5.24
N TYR A 12 -4.03 13.93 4.89
CA TYR A 12 -2.82 13.47 5.55
C TYR A 12 -1.63 13.82 4.66
N ARG A 13 -0.74 14.67 5.18
CA ARG A 13 0.47 15.07 4.49
C ARG A 13 1.39 13.86 4.37
N MET A 14 1.91 13.67 3.18
CA MET A 14 2.95 12.70 2.89
C MET A 14 4.34 13.27 3.24
N GLU A 15 5.40 12.71 2.70
CA GLU A 15 6.78 13.08 3.07
C GLU A 15 7.08 14.57 2.80
N ASP A 16 6.48 15.16 1.79
CA ASP A 16 6.65 16.58 1.44
C ASP A 16 5.37 17.40 1.68
N ASP A 17 5.51 18.73 1.62
CA ASP A 17 4.40 19.66 1.83
C ASP A 17 3.47 19.81 0.61
N ALA A 18 3.74 19.11 -0.48
CA ALA A 18 3.00 19.21 -1.73
C ALA A 18 2.07 18.02 -2.00
N ASN A 19 2.32 16.88 -1.34
CA ASN A 19 1.58 15.64 -1.57
C ASN A 19 0.74 15.24 -0.36
N PHE A 20 -0.53 14.91 -0.62
CA PHE A 20 -1.48 14.51 0.41
C PHE A 20 -2.26 13.28 -0.05
N ILE A 21 -2.59 12.40 0.89
CA ILE A 21 -3.66 11.42 0.73
C ILE A 21 -4.91 11.97 1.40
N ALA A 22 -6.05 11.90 0.72
CA ALA A 22 -7.30 12.49 1.19
C ALA A 22 -8.36 11.40 1.42
N PHE A 23 -9.10 11.53 2.50
CA PHE A 23 -10.21 10.65 2.86
C PHE A 23 -11.46 11.44 3.18
N TRP A 24 -12.61 10.86 2.89
CA TRP A 24 -13.91 11.36 3.29
C TRP A 24 -14.54 10.44 4.33
N GLU A 25 -14.94 10.99 5.45
CA GLU A 25 -15.86 10.37 6.39
C GLU A 25 -17.29 10.84 6.02
N LEU A 26 -18.17 9.90 5.66
CA LEU A 26 -19.52 10.19 5.15
C LEU A 26 -20.56 9.70 6.15
N HIS A 27 -21.51 10.57 6.54
CA HIS A 27 -22.61 10.25 7.44
C HIS A 27 -23.93 10.60 6.80
N GLU A 28 -24.80 9.61 6.65
CA GLU A 28 -26.16 9.73 6.11
C GLU A 28 -26.24 10.47 4.76
N VAL A 29 -25.15 10.46 4.00
CA VAL A 29 -25.13 11.07 2.66
C VAL A 29 -25.90 10.15 1.72
N PRO A 30 -26.95 10.64 1.01
CA PRO A 30 -27.71 9.82 0.10
C PRO A 30 -26.85 9.12 -0.95
N GLY A 31 -27.08 7.82 -1.16
CA GLY A 31 -26.36 7.01 -2.15
C GLY A 31 -25.01 6.45 -1.66
N THR A 32 -24.61 6.70 -0.40
CA THR A 32 -23.31 6.21 0.12
C THR A 32 -23.41 5.02 1.08
N GLY A 33 -24.61 4.58 1.43
CA GLY A 33 -24.83 3.54 2.47
C GLY A 33 -24.37 2.13 2.12
N SER A 34 -23.89 1.88 0.89
CA SER A 34 -23.41 0.57 0.43
C SER A 34 -22.14 0.66 -0.42
N ILE A 35 -21.34 1.72 -0.26
CA ILE A 35 -20.09 1.87 -1.01
C ILE A 35 -19.06 0.90 -0.43
N GLU A 36 -18.51 0.03 -1.27
CA GLU A 36 -17.34 -0.78 -0.94
C GLU A 36 -16.10 0.12 -0.95
N THR A 37 -15.38 0.16 0.17
CA THR A 37 -14.20 1.01 0.36
C THR A 37 -12.88 0.23 0.27
N ASN A 38 -12.94 -1.10 0.21
CA ASN A 38 -11.78 -1.90 -0.13
C ASN A 38 -11.51 -1.83 -1.63
N LEU A 39 -10.31 -1.39 -2.00
CA LEU A 39 -9.93 -1.11 -3.40
C LEU A 39 -10.01 -2.35 -4.30
N SER A 40 -9.58 -3.51 -3.81
CA SER A 40 -9.62 -4.76 -4.57
C SER A 40 -11.05 -5.28 -4.71
N LYS A 41 -11.83 -5.28 -3.62
CA LYS A 41 -13.23 -5.72 -3.64
C LYS A 41 -14.08 -4.82 -4.52
N ALA A 42 -13.92 -3.50 -4.43
CA ALA A 42 -14.63 -2.53 -5.27
C ALA A 42 -14.33 -2.70 -6.76
N ALA A 43 -13.09 -3.09 -7.11
CA ALA A 43 -12.67 -3.39 -8.46
C ALA A 43 -13.05 -4.82 -8.94
N GLY A 44 -13.56 -5.69 -8.06
CA GLY A 44 -13.90 -7.07 -8.38
C GLY A 44 -12.68 -7.96 -8.63
N VAL A 45 -11.52 -7.62 -8.08
CA VAL A 45 -10.27 -8.38 -8.22
C VAL A 45 -9.87 -9.04 -6.90
N PRO A 46 -9.05 -10.12 -6.95
CA PRO A 46 -8.55 -10.74 -5.73
C PRO A 46 -7.72 -9.79 -4.86
N ASP A 47 -7.82 -9.96 -3.56
CA ASP A 47 -6.96 -9.32 -2.58
C ASP A 47 -5.58 -10.04 -2.56
N PRO A 48 -4.43 -9.37 -2.54
CA PRO A 48 -4.18 -7.92 -2.43
C PRO A 48 -3.83 -7.23 -3.78
N THR A 49 -4.57 -7.50 -4.85
CA THR A 49 -4.26 -6.99 -6.20
C THR A 49 -4.04 -5.48 -6.21
N ASN A 50 -4.91 -4.72 -5.55
CA ASN A 50 -4.74 -3.29 -5.37
C ASN A 50 -4.35 -3.00 -3.92
N HIS A 51 -3.27 -2.26 -3.73
CA HIS A 51 -2.81 -1.81 -2.42
C HIS A 51 -2.17 -0.43 -2.52
N ILE A 52 -1.95 0.19 -1.37
CA ILE A 52 -1.34 1.52 -1.28
C ILE A 52 0.06 1.33 -0.71
N ALA A 53 1.09 1.65 -1.49
CA ALA A 53 2.49 1.53 -1.09
C ALA A 53 3.13 2.91 -0.91
N PHE A 54 3.87 3.08 0.18
CA PHE A 54 4.64 4.26 0.51
C PHE A 54 6.12 3.90 0.65
N GLN A 55 6.97 4.67 0.01
CA GLN A 55 8.40 4.53 0.23
C GLN A 55 8.80 5.15 1.57
N VAL A 56 9.71 4.49 2.29
CA VAL A 56 10.41 5.04 3.44
C VAL A 56 11.89 5.26 3.09
N LYS A 57 12.55 6.07 3.89
CA LYS A 57 13.91 6.54 3.60
C LYS A 57 14.96 5.41 3.66
N ASP A 58 14.87 4.56 4.68
CA ASP A 58 15.85 3.51 4.95
C ASP A 58 15.24 2.38 5.79
N MET A 59 16.04 1.33 6.03
CA MET A 59 15.63 0.17 6.84
C MET A 59 15.28 0.53 8.29
N ASP A 60 15.96 1.51 8.86
CA ASP A 60 15.68 1.92 10.25
C ASP A 60 14.28 2.54 10.35
N GLU A 61 13.90 3.37 9.39
CA GLU A 61 12.53 3.90 9.31
C GLU A 61 11.51 2.79 9.06
N LEU A 62 11.80 1.82 8.18
CA LEU A 62 10.90 0.68 7.92
C LEU A 62 10.62 -0.11 9.19
N LEU A 63 11.66 -0.45 9.95
CA LEU A 63 11.55 -1.17 11.22
C LEU A 63 10.79 -0.35 12.27
N GLN A 64 11.02 0.96 12.33
CA GLN A 64 10.25 1.84 13.20
C GLN A 64 8.76 1.84 12.85
N ARG A 65 8.39 1.86 11.55
CA ARG A 65 7.00 1.74 11.10
C ARG A 65 6.38 0.40 11.49
N LYS A 66 7.13 -0.69 11.35
CA LYS A 66 6.70 -2.02 11.81
C LYS A 66 6.37 -2.01 13.30
N ASP A 67 7.27 -1.50 14.13
CA ASP A 67 7.08 -1.43 15.58
C ASP A 67 5.86 -0.57 15.94
N GLN A 68 5.65 0.54 15.24
CA GLN A 68 4.46 1.40 15.41
C GLN A 68 3.16 0.65 15.10
N TRP A 69 3.12 -0.13 14.02
CA TRP A 69 1.94 -0.90 13.65
C TRP A 69 1.66 -2.01 14.66
N LEU A 70 2.68 -2.76 15.08
CA LEU A 70 2.55 -3.78 16.13
C LEU A 70 2.06 -3.18 17.44
N ALA A 71 2.62 -2.04 17.88
CA ALA A 71 2.19 -1.32 19.07
C ALA A 71 0.76 -0.79 18.97
N ALA A 72 0.25 -0.55 17.76
CA ALA A 72 -1.13 -0.16 17.50
C ALA A 72 -2.11 -1.37 17.41
N GLY A 73 -1.62 -2.59 17.61
CA GLY A 73 -2.44 -3.80 17.55
C GLY A 73 -2.67 -4.33 16.15
N LEU A 74 -1.81 -3.98 15.18
CA LEU A 74 -1.90 -4.43 13.80
C LEU A 74 -0.88 -5.54 13.53
N ASP A 75 -1.34 -6.66 13.01
CA ASP A 75 -0.45 -7.71 12.49
C ASP A 75 0.31 -7.21 11.26
N VAL A 76 1.56 -7.64 11.12
CA VAL A 76 2.43 -7.20 10.03
C VAL A 76 3.00 -8.41 9.28
N ALA A 77 2.88 -8.40 7.95
CA ALA A 77 3.68 -9.25 7.09
C ALA A 77 4.93 -8.47 6.63
N GLU A 78 6.08 -9.11 6.66
CA GLU A 78 7.37 -8.54 6.25
C GLU A 78 7.96 -9.42 5.16
N ILE A 79 8.35 -8.82 4.03
CA ILE A 79 8.81 -9.55 2.85
C ILE A 79 10.05 -8.88 2.27
N ASP A 80 11.11 -9.68 2.12
CA ASP A 80 12.28 -9.30 1.33
C ASP A 80 12.10 -9.76 -0.12
N HIS A 81 11.82 -8.83 -1.00
CA HIS A 81 11.63 -9.07 -2.43
C HIS A 81 12.95 -9.12 -3.22
N ASN A 82 14.10 -9.19 -2.58
CA ASN A 82 15.45 -9.12 -3.12
C ASN A 82 15.88 -7.70 -3.59
N TRP A 83 14.98 -6.90 -4.12
CA TRP A 83 15.25 -5.54 -4.60
C TRP A 83 14.57 -4.45 -3.77
N CYS A 84 13.56 -4.83 -3.00
CA CYS A 84 12.97 -3.99 -1.96
C CYS A 84 12.59 -4.83 -0.75
N HIS A 85 12.57 -4.19 0.40
CA HIS A 85 12.10 -4.77 1.65
C HIS A 85 10.82 -4.06 2.05
N SER A 86 9.77 -4.83 2.30
CA SER A 86 8.42 -4.30 2.51
C SER A 86 7.79 -4.82 3.78
N ILE A 87 6.95 -3.99 4.40
CA ILE A 87 6.03 -4.39 5.46
C ILE A 87 4.60 -4.08 5.04
N TYR A 88 3.69 -4.96 5.40
CA TYR A 88 2.28 -4.90 5.01
C TYR A 88 1.38 -5.02 6.22
N THR A 89 0.31 -4.25 6.25
CA THR A 89 -0.80 -4.39 7.19
C THR A 89 -2.11 -4.08 6.49
N ARG A 90 -3.22 -4.06 7.26
CA ARG A 90 -4.54 -3.70 6.74
C ARG A 90 -5.09 -2.47 7.45
N ASP A 91 -5.71 -1.60 6.67
CA ASP A 91 -6.47 -0.49 7.19
C ASP A 91 -7.86 -0.95 7.72
N PRO A 92 -8.65 -0.08 8.37
CA PRO A 92 -9.98 -0.43 8.86
C PRO A 92 -10.99 -0.85 7.78
N ALA A 93 -10.74 -0.55 6.50
CA ALA A 93 -11.54 -0.98 5.36
C ALA A 93 -10.99 -2.26 4.69
N ASP A 94 -10.02 -2.92 5.35
CA ASP A 94 -9.38 -4.15 4.86
C ASP A 94 -8.53 -3.93 3.60
N ASN A 95 -8.15 -2.68 3.28
CA ASN A 95 -7.15 -2.42 2.26
C ASN A 95 -5.77 -2.81 2.74
N VAL A 96 -4.97 -3.39 1.85
CA VAL A 96 -3.56 -3.61 2.12
C VAL A 96 -2.79 -2.30 2.01
N VAL A 97 -2.01 -1.99 3.03
CA VAL A 97 -1.11 -0.84 3.10
C VAL A 97 0.30 -1.35 3.25
N GLU A 98 1.20 -0.79 2.47
CA GLU A 98 2.62 -1.14 2.43
C GLU A 98 3.49 0.05 2.80
N PHE A 99 4.53 -0.19 3.58
CA PHE A 99 5.74 0.63 3.56
C PHE A 99 6.88 -0.19 2.97
N CYS A 100 7.69 0.42 2.11
CA CYS A 100 8.80 -0.26 1.48
C CYS A 100 10.06 0.62 1.41
N VAL A 101 11.20 -0.03 1.38
CA VAL A 101 12.49 0.59 1.08
C VAL A 101 13.14 -0.16 -0.07
N THR A 102 13.59 0.57 -1.09
CA THR A 102 14.34 -0.01 -2.21
C THR A 102 15.75 -0.37 -1.74
N THR A 103 16.12 -1.64 -1.83
CA THR A 103 17.43 -2.18 -1.44
C THR A 103 18.30 -2.50 -2.65
N GLY A 104 17.71 -2.69 -3.82
CA GLY A 104 18.39 -2.91 -5.09
C GLY A 104 18.75 -1.61 -5.81
N ALA A 105 19.72 -1.69 -6.70
CA ALA A 105 20.02 -0.63 -7.64
C ALA A 105 19.48 -1.01 -9.03
N PHE A 106 18.84 -0.07 -9.69
CA PHE A 106 18.32 -0.24 -11.06
C PHE A 106 19.13 0.61 -12.02
N ASP A 107 19.47 0.04 -13.18
CA ASP A 107 20.17 0.73 -14.26
C ASP A 107 19.27 0.96 -15.49
N ASN A 108 19.85 1.51 -16.56
CA ASN A 108 19.12 1.75 -17.80
C ASN A 108 18.67 0.45 -18.49
N ALA A 109 19.42 -0.63 -18.36
CA ALA A 109 19.04 -1.92 -18.93
C ALA A 109 17.84 -2.52 -18.19
N ASP A 110 17.74 -2.33 -16.89
CA ASP A 110 16.57 -2.72 -16.10
C ASP A 110 15.31 -1.97 -16.58
N ARG A 111 15.46 -0.67 -16.81
CA ARG A 111 14.37 0.14 -17.33
C ARG A 111 13.92 -0.29 -18.73
N GLU A 112 14.86 -0.60 -19.62
CA GLU A 112 14.54 -1.07 -20.97
C GLU A 112 13.83 -2.44 -20.91
N ARG A 113 14.29 -3.36 -20.07
CA ARG A 113 13.60 -4.64 -19.82
C ARG A 113 12.17 -4.45 -19.30
N ALA A 114 11.99 -3.57 -18.31
CA ALA A 114 10.67 -3.28 -17.75
C ALA A 114 9.72 -2.71 -18.81
N LEU A 115 10.19 -1.80 -19.67
CA LEU A 115 9.39 -1.25 -20.77
C LEU A 115 9.03 -2.31 -21.80
N ALA A 116 9.97 -3.20 -22.15
CA ALA A 116 9.70 -4.31 -23.07
C ALA A 116 8.67 -5.30 -22.51
N ALA A 117 8.73 -5.57 -21.21
CA ALA A 117 7.80 -6.47 -20.52
C ALA A 117 6.33 -5.98 -20.56
N LEU A 118 6.08 -4.69 -20.72
CA LEU A 118 4.72 -4.18 -20.89
C LEU A 118 4.03 -4.62 -22.18
N HIS A 119 4.79 -5.16 -23.15
CA HIS A 119 4.31 -5.46 -24.50
C HIS A 119 4.54 -6.91 -24.90
N THR A 120 4.87 -7.81 -23.97
CA THR A 120 5.09 -9.23 -24.23
C THR A 120 4.40 -10.09 -23.18
N ASP A 121 3.93 -11.26 -23.60
CA ASP A 121 3.43 -12.32 -22.72
C ASP A 121 4.54 -13.32 -22.32
N ASP A 122 5.71 -13.22 -22.95
CA ASP A 122 6.91 -14.02 -22.62
C ASP A 122 7.73 -13.31 -21.57
N LEU A 123 7.34 -13.51 -20.29
CA LEU A 123 7.91 -12.83 -19.14
C LEU A 123 8.90 -13.73 -18.40
N GLU A 124 10.07 -13.18 -18.09
CA GLU A 124 10.92 -13.73 -17.05
C GLU A 124 10.37 -13.33 -15.68
N PHE A 125 10.03 -14.32 -14.86
CA PHE A 125 9.57 -14.06 -13.50
C PHE A 125 10.77 -13.74 -12.58
N SER A 126 10.56 -12.78 -11.69
CA SER A 126 11.52 -12.52 -10.61
C SER A 126 11.71 -13.78 -9.75
N PRO A 127 12.89 -13.97 -9.15
CA PRO A 127 13.07 -15.02 -8.17
C PRO A 127 12.07 -14.83 -7.01
N PRO A 128 11.70 -15.91 -6.30
CA PRO A 128 10.83 -15.80 -5.14
C PRO A 128 11.47 -14.88 -4.08
N PRO A 129 10.65 -14.30 -3.19
CA PRO A 129 11.15 -13.50 -2.06
C PRO A 129 12.26 -14.22 -1.30
N ALA A 130 13.27 -13.48 -0.86
CA ALA A 130 14.37 -14.04 -0.07
C ALA A 130 13.92 -14.47 1.32
N ASP A 131 12.99 -13.72 1.91
CA ASP A 131 12.37 -14.04 3.20
C ASP A 131 10.92 -13.55 3.28
N ILE A 132 10.10 -14.27 4.04
CA ILE A 132 8.71 -13.88 4.37
C ILE A 132 8.50 -14.18 5.84
N SER A 133 8.19 -13.16 6.62
CA SER A 133 7.94 -13.25 8.05
C SER A 133 6.58 -12.66 8.43
N PHE A 134 5.95 -13.20 9.48
CA PHE A 134 4.69 -12.70 10.00
C PHE A 134 4.83 -12.36 11.48
N HIS A 135 4.48 -11.13 11.84
CA HIS A 135 4.55 -10.60 13.19
C HIS A 135 3.14 -10.38 13.73
N ARG A 136 2.89 -10.81 14.94
CA ARG A 136 1.62 -10.63 15.65
C ARG A 136 1.74 -9.49 16.66
N ALA A 137 0.69 -8.68 16.71
CA ALA A 137 0.59 -7.59 17.67
C ALA A 137 0.29 -8.08 19.08
#